data_681fa3dadae81b2461232433ad1b38ec
#
_entry.id   681fa3dadae81b2461232433ad1b38ec
#
_cell.length_a   1.000
_cell.length_b   1.000
_cell.length_c   1.000
_cell.angle_alpha   90.00
_cell.angle_beta   90.00
_cell.angle_gamma   90.00
#
_symmetry.space_group_name_H-M   'P 1'
#
loop_
_entity.id
_entity.type
_entity.pdbx_description
1 polymer ?
#
loop_
_entity_poly.entity_id
_entity_poly.type
_entity_poly.pdbx_seq_one_letter_code
_entity_poly.pdbx_strand_id
1 'polypeptide(L)'
;MPSKFSIVYRLSFIVIFLSSLVFAEAPRVLPAILDSIPHEPTHFTQGLFFDGKDLIETTGQYGESGLYRRTLDGKILDSARLAPRYFGEGSIAVGEDIFYLTWKAKKAFIYSRKPFKYKGEFRIPTEGWGLTYWQNALLMSNGSDELLQIALGGFYVMGSIRVTDAGKPVKNLNELEIVGNTLYANIWQTPLIAVIDLPSGKVQKYIDFSAKGREIYRNNPNIDVLNGIAYDGKYLWVTGKYWPQIYKIAVP
;
A
#
# COMPACT_ATOMS: atom_id res chain seq x y z
N MET A 1 81.33 15.91 -29.84
CA MET A 1 80.36 14.85 -29.98
C MET A 1 79.32 15.03 -28.87
N PRO A 2 78.09 15.40 -29.12
CA PRO A 2 77.04 15.49 -28.09
C PRO A 2 76.33 14.16 -27.97
N SER A 3 76.15 13.66 -26.73
CA SER A 3 75.41 12.46 -26.39
C SER A 3 73.90 12.70 -26.50
N LYS A 4 73.19 11.81 -27.21
CA LYS A 4 71.72 11.83 -27.34
C LYS A 4 71.16 11.15 -26.09
N PHE A 5 70.45 11.90 -25.25
CA PHE A 5 69.54 11.36 -24.22
C PHE A 5 68.19 10.98 -24.83
N SER A 6 67.86 9.69 -24.88
CA SER A 6 66.54 9.20 -25.25
C SER A 6 65.64 9.19 -24.00
N ILE A 7 64.60 10.02 -24.01
CA ILE A 7 63.56 10.00 -22.96
C ILE A 7 62.48 8.95 -23.35
N VAL A 8 62.41 7.88 -22.58
CA VAL A 8 61.37 6.85 -22.72
C VAL A 8 60.17 7.25 -21.89
N TYR A 9 59.08 7.67 -22.55
CA TYR A 9 57.79 7.87 -21.86
C TYR A 9 57.14 6.53 -21.61
N ARG A 10 57.01 6.14 -20.32
CA ARG A 10 56.18 5.03 -19.91
C ARG A 10 54.71 5.53 -19.80
N LEU A 11 53.86 5.17 -20.76
CA LEU A 11 52.40 5.30 -20.62
C LEU A 11 51.88 4.25 -19.67
N SER A 12 51.48 4.68 -18.47
CA SER A 12 50.75 3.82 -17.53
C SER A 12 49.23 3.89 -17.89
N PHE A 13 48.73 2.80 -18.45
CA PHE A 13 47.27 2.65 -18.64
C PHE A 13 46.63 2.31 -17.30
N ILE A 14 45.86 3.24 -16.74
CA ILE A 14 44.97 2.98 -15.60
C ILE A 14 43.68 2.35 -16.18
N VAL A 15 43.53 1.03 -16.02
CA VAL A 15 42.30 0.33 -16.33
C VAL A 15 41.34 0.52 -15.14
N ILE A 16 40.39 1.43 -15.28
CA ILE A 16 39.30 1.59 -14.30
C ILE A 16 38.30 0.47 -14.53
N PHE A 17 38.29 -0.52 -13.67
CA PHE A 17 37.21 -1.51 -13.59
C PHE A 17 35.97 -0.83 -12.99
N LEU A 18 35.04 -0.39 -13.85
CA LEU A 18 33.69 -0.08 -13.43
C LEU A 18 32.97 -1.41 -13.11
N SER A 19 33.00 -1.84 -11.84
CA SER A 19 32.10 -2.89 -11.38
C SER A 19 30.68 -2.35 -11.41
N SER A 20 29.90 -2.73 -12.41
CA SER A 20 28.44 -2.53 -12.39
C SER A 20 27.89 -3.35 -11.24
N LEU A 21 27.45 -2.68 -10.16
CA LEU A 21 26.67 -3.29 -9.11
C LEU A 21 25.34 -3.79 -9.72
N VAL A 22 25.26 -5.07 -10.04
CA VAL A 22 24.01 -5.72 -10.42
C VAL A 22 23.23 -5.94 -9.13
N PHE A 23 22.23 -5.12 -8.87
CA PHE A 23 21.27 -5.36 -7.79
C PHE A 23 20.35 -6.50 -8.20
N ALA A 24 20.28 -7.55 -7.39
CA ALA A 24 19.32 -8.63 -7.59
C ALA A 24 17.89 -8.12 -7.27
N GLU A 25 16.91 -8.56 -8.05
CA GLU A 25 15.49 -8.29 -7.76
C GLU A 25 15.09 -8.91 -6.41
N ALA A 26 14.16 -8.28 -5.71
CA ALA A 26 13.69 -8.71 -4.41
C ALA A 26 13.04 -10.11 -4.50
N PRO A 27 13.32 -11.02 -3.55
CA PRO A 27 12.78 -12.38 -3.58
C PRO A 27 11.27 -12.40 -3.37
N ARG A 28 10.60 -13.43 -3.90
CA ARG A 28 9.21 -13.74 -3.62
C ARG A 28 9.11 -14.81 -2.54
N VAL A 29 8.23 -14.58 -1.56
CA VAL A 29 7.93 -15.52 -0.48
C VAL A 29 6.44 -15.85 -0.49
N LEU A 30 6.10 -17.09 -0.14
CA LEU A 30 4.69 -17.46 0.01
C LEU A 30 4.15 -16.97 1.36
N PRO A 31 2.87 -16.56 1.45
CA PRO A 31 2.27 -16.20 2.73
C PRO A 31 2.13 -17.43 3.65
N ALA A 32 2.56 -17.29 4.91
CA ALA A 32 2.24 -18.27 5.94
C ALA A 32 0.82 -18.00 6.47
N ILE A 33 -0.20 -18.60 5.83
CA ILE A 33 -1.61 -18.45 6.21
C ILE A 33 -1.86 -19.25 7.48
N LEU A 34 -2.34 -18.58 8.54
CA LEU A 34 -2.57 -19.14 9.86
C LEU A 34 -4.06 -19.38 10.13
N ASP A 35 -4.93 -18.53 9.58
CA ASP A 35 -6.37 -18.54 9.83
C ASP A 35 -7.11 -17.71 8.78
N SER A 36 -8.43 -17.71 8.79
CA SER A 36 -9.27 -16.83 8.00
C SER A 36 -10.59 -16.52 8.66
N ILE A 37 -11.16 -15.36 8.37
CA ILE A 37 -12.47 -14.92 8.85
C ILE A 37 -13.38 -14.60 7.67
N PRO A 38 -14.72 -14.63 7.84
CA PRO A 38 -15.65 -14.24 6.80
C PRO A 38 -15.43 -12.80 6.36
N HIS A 39 -15.55 -12.55 5.07
CA HIS A 39 -15.54 -11.23 4.45
C HIS A 39 -16.81 -11.04 3.61
N GLU A 40 -17.29 -9.80 3.48
CA GLU A 40 -18.46 -9.48 2.69
C GLU A 40 -18.12 -9.56 1.18
N PRO A 41 -18.62 -10.56 0.44
CA PRO A 41 -18.19 -10.79 -0.94
C PRO A 41 -18.74 -9.76 -1.93
N THR A 42 -19.57 -8.82 -1.49
CA THR A 42 -20.03 -7.68 -2.28
C THR A 42 -19.13 -6.46 -2.11
N HIS A 43 -18.18 -6.49 -1.20
CA HIS A 43 -17.28 -5.38 -0.94
C HIS A 43 -16.13 -5.32 -1.95
N PHE A 44 -16.05 -4.19 -2.64
CA PHE A 44 -14.90 -3.83 -3.47
C PHE A 44 -13.86 -3.12 -2.59
N THR A 45 -13.10 -3.89 -1.81
CA THR A 45 -12.18 -3.40 -0.77
C THR A 45 -11.12 -2.48 -1.35
N GLN A 46 -11.00 -1.28 -0.77
CA GLN A 46 -10.02 -0.27 -1.15
C GLN A 46 -9.13 0.19 0.01
N GLY A 47 -9.55 -0.01 1.25
CA GLY A 47 -8.74 0.24 2.44
C GLY A 47 -9.16 -0.70 3.56
N LEU A 48 -8.19 -1.14 4.36
CA LEU A 48 -8.40 -2.06 5.47
C LEU A 48 -7.42 -1.72 6.60
N PHE A 49 -7.90 -1.55 7.83
CA PHE A 49 -7.03 -1.35 8.99
C PHE A 49 -7.72 -1.72 10.29
N PHE A 50 -6.95 -1.98 11.35
CA PHE A 50 -7.49 -2.20 12.68
C PHE A 50 -7.67 -0.89 13.46
N ASP A 51 -8.80 -0.77 14.15
CA ASP A 51 -9.08 0.25 15.15
C ASP A 51 -9.39 -0.41 16.50
N GLY A 52 -8.35 -0.62 17.28
CA GLY A 52 -8.40 -1.47 18.45
C GLY A 52 -8.67 -2.94 18.06
N LYS A 53 -9.80 -3.49 18.50
CA LYS A 53 -10.23 -4.85 18.14
C LYS A 53 -11.15 -4.92 16.91
N ASP A 54 -11.62 -3.76 16.44
CA ASP A 54 -12.54 -3.66 15.32
C ASP A 54 -11.76 -3.52 14.02
N LEU A 55 -12.27 -4.11 12.94
CA LEU A 55 -11.73 -3.95 11.61
C LEU A 55 -12.49 -2.84 10.89
N ILE A 56 -11.76 -1.90 10.31
CA ILE A 56 -12.31 -0.83 9.49
C ILE A 56 -12.01 -1.16 8.04
N GLU A 57 -13.05 -1.03 7.21
CA GLU A 57 -12.97 -1.28 5.78
C GLU A 57 -13.57 -0.12 5.01
N THR A 58 -12.90 0.32 3.96
CA THR A 58 -13.46 1.22 2.95
C THR A 58 -13.58 0.52 1.61
N THR A 59 -14.68 0.80 0.91
CA THR A 59 -15.00 0.15 -0.35
C THR A 59 -15.10 1.15 -1.49
N GLY A 60 -14.83 0.69 -2.71
CA GLY A 60 -14.99 1.43 -3.94
C GLY A 60 -16.36 1.21 -4.59
N GLN A 61 -16.46 1.59 -5.85
CA GLN A 61 -17.59 1.60 -6.76
C GLN A 61 -18.55 2.79 -6.58
N TYR A 62 -18.93 3.39 -7.73
CA TYR A 62 -19.89 4.50 -7.75
C TYR A 62 -21.27 4.04 -7.29
N GLY A 63 -21.85 4.73 -6.30
CA GLY A 63 -23.11 4.37 -5.69
C GLY A 63 -23.02 3.32 -4.58
N GLU A 64 -21.86 2.65 -4.41
CA GLU A 64 -21.68 1.55 -3.45
C GLU A 64 -20.58 1.81 -2.42
N SER A 65 -19.77 2.85 -2.63
CA SER A 65 -18.65 3.19 -1.74
C SER A 65 -19.10 3.50 -0.32
N GLY A 66 -18.45 2.87 0.64
CA GLY A 66 -18.77 3.00 2.06
C GLY A 66 -17.57 2.82 2.97
N LEU A 67 -17.74 3.26 4.20
CA LEU A 67 -16.86 3.09 5.35
C LEU A 67 -17.58 2.21 6.35
N TYR A 68 -16.96 1.13 6.78
CA TYR A 68 -17.57 0.13 7.65
C TYR A 68 -16.66 -0.17 8.85
N ARG A 69 -17.26 -0.25 10.04
CA ARG A 69 -16.65 -0.80 11.25
C ARG A 69 -17.29 -2.15 11.53
N ARG A 70 -16.48 -3.18 11.67
CA ARG A 70 -16.98 -4.54 11.89
C ARG A 70 -16.14 -5.29 12.93
N THR A 71 -16.77 -6.28 13.54
CA THR A 71 -16.09 -7.29 14.34
C THR A 71 -15.44 -8.35 13.44
N LEU A 72 -14.55 -9.18 13.99
CA LEU A 72 -13.90 -10.25 13.22
C LEU A 72 -14.88 -11.35 12.75
N ASP A 73 -16.00 -11.55 13.46
CA ASP A 73 -17.06 -12.46 13.02
C ASP A 73 -18.03 -11.86 11.99
N GLY A 74 -17.75 -10.64 11.52
CA GLY A 74 -18.45 -10.00 10.40
C GLY A 74 -19.61 -9.08 10.77
N LYS A 75 -19.95 -8.91 12.06
CA LYS A 75 -21.03 -8.01 12.49
C LYS A 75 -20.65 -6.55 12.23
N ILE A 76 -21.47 -5.83 11.48
CA ILE A 76 -21.31 -4.38 11.28
C ILE A 76 -21.74 -3.64 12.56
N LEU A 77 -20.85 -2.81 13.06
CA LEU A 77 -21.03 -1.98 14.26
C LEU A 77 -21.39 -0.53 13.93
N ASP A 78 -20.86 -0.03 12.78
CA ASP A 78 -21.07 1.33 12.31
C ASP A 78 -20.81 1.39 10.81
N SER A 79 -21.46 2.31 10.10
CA SER A 79 -21.22 2.50 8.67
C SER A 79 -21.58 3.91 8.21
N ALA A 80 -20.88 4.37 7.16
CA ALA A 80 -21.21 5.59 6.43
C ALA A 80 -21.08 5.35 4.92
N ARG A 81 -21.98 5.93 4.13
CA ARG A 81 -21.93 5.84 2.67
C ARG A 81 -21.43 7.14 2.06
N LEU A 82 -20.62 7.04 1.01
CA LEU A 82 -20.31 8.20 0.18
C LEU A 82 -21.50 8.55 -0.74
N ALA A 83 -21.57 9.81 -1.14
CA ALA A 83 -22.52 10.19 -2.19
C ALA A 83 -22.22 9.41 -3.48
N PRO A 84 -23.27 8.99 -4.27
CA PRO A 84 -23.09 8.09 -5.41
C PRO A 84 -22.11 8.54 -6.50
N ARG A 85 -21.82 9.84 -6.56
CA ARG A 85 -20.84 10.42 -7.49
C ARG A 85 -19.38 10.18 -7.12
N TYR A 86 -19.10 9.62 -5.94
CA TYR A 86 -17.74 9.36 -5.49
C TYR A 86 -17.41 7.88 -5.54
N PHE A 87 -16.21 7.59 -5.98
CA PHE A 87 -15.61 6.29 -5.86
C PHE A 87 -14.64 6.37 -4.67
N GLY A 88 -14.92 5.63 -3.61
CA GLY A 88 -14.11 5.57 -2.40
C GLY A 88 -12.85 4.74 -2.60
N GLU A 89 -11.80 5.09 -1.88
CA GLU A 89 -10.47 4.49 -1.95
C GLU A 89 -9.94 4.17 -0.54
N GLY A 90 -8.63 4.16 -0.35
CA GLY A 90 -7.99 3.86 0.91
C GLY A 90 -8.32 4.82 2.04
N SER A 91 -8.14 4.37 3.26
CA SER A 91 -8.44 5.14 4.47
C SER A 91 -7.52 4.78 5.62
N ILE A 92 -7.40 5.68 6.59
CA ILE A 92 -6.67 5.47 7.84
C ILE A 92 -7.25 6.32 8.97
N ALA A 93 -7.16 5.83 10.19
CA ALA A 93 -7.47 6.61 11.39
C ALA A 93 -6.24 7.30 11.94
N VAL A 94 -6.35 8.61 12.25
CA VAL A 94 -5.30 9.38 12.94
C VAL A 94 -5.98 10.20 14.03
N GLY A 95 -5.61 9.97 15.28
CA GLY A 95 -6.30 10.57 16.43
C GLY A 95 -7.78 10.22 16.45
N GLU A 96 -8.65 11.22 16.49
CA GLU A 96 -10.10 11.06 16.51
C GLU A 96 -10.75 11.09 15.11
N ASP A 97 -9.94 11.12 14.06
CA ASP A 97 -10.40 11.26 12.68
C ASP A 97 -10.05 10.06 11.83
N ILE A 98 -10.93 9.76 10.85
CA ILE A 98 -10.67 8.83 9.75
C ILE A 98 -10.60 9.66 8.46
N PHE A 99 -9.52 9.50 7.74
CA PHE A 99 -9.31 10.06 6.41
C PHE A 99 -9.68 9.01 5.37
N TYR A 100 -10.57 9.36 4.44
CA TYR A 100 -11.09 8.45 3.42
C TYR A 100 -10.92 9.08 2.03
N LEU A 101 -10.05 8.50 1.21
CA LEU A 101 -9.72 9.00 -0.12
C LEU A 101 -10.83 8.75 -1.13
N THR A 102 -10.78 9.50 -2.23
CA THR A 102 -11.55 9.25 -3.44
C THR A 102 -10.63 9.13 -4.65
N TRP A 103 -11.06 8.33 -5.64
CA TRP A 103 -10.31 8.14 -6.87
C TRP A 103 -10.19 9.46 -7.67
N LYS A 104 -11.02 9.65 -8.72
CA LYS A 104 -10.90 10.76 -9.66
C LYS A 104 -11.42 12.11 -9.13
N ALA A 105 -12.18 12.10 -8.06
CA ALA A 105 -12.69 13.33 -7.46
C ALA A 105 -11.60 14.17 -6.78
N LYS A 106 -10.40 13.58 -6.54
CA LYS A 106 -9.24 14.23 -5.90
C LYS A 106 -9.59 14.91 -4.59
N LYS A 107 -10.35 14.19 -3.77
CA LYS A 107 -10.78 14.60 -2.44
C LYS A 107 -10.48 13.53 -1.42
N ALA A 108 -10.26 13.95 -0.19
CA ALA A 108 -10.32 13.09 0.98
C ALA A 108 -11.39 13.62 1.91
N PHE A 109 -12.22 12.72 2.41
CA PHE A 109 -13.23 13.00 3.41
C PHE A 109 -12.67 12.77 4.81
N ILE A 110 -13.14 13.54 5.77
CA ILE A 110 -12.82 13.41 7.18
C ILE A 110 -14.09 12.99 7.91
N TYR A 111 -14.01 11.85 8.58
CA TYR A 111 -15.07 11.36 9.47
C TYR A 111 -14.56 11.30 10.91
N SER A 112 -15.44 11.50 11.90
CA SER A 112 -15.11 11.12 13.26
C SER A 112 -14.90 9.62 13.35
N ARG A 113 -13.96 9.21 14.21
CA ARG A 113 -13.56 7.81 14.36
C ARG A 113 -14.67 6.96 14.98
N LYS A 114 -15.48 7.53 15.91
CA LYS A 114 -16.57 6.81 16.59
C LYS A 114 -17.60 7.78 17.20
N PRO A 115 -18.87 7.77 16.80
CA PRO A 115 -19.41 7.11 15.62
C PRO A 115 -18.94 7.80 14.32
N PHE A 116 -19.13 7.14 13.19
CA PHE A 116 -18.80 7.73 11.89
C PHE A 116 -19.73 8.92 11.57
N LYS A 117 -19.19 10.14 11.66
CA LYS A 117 -19.87 11.36 11.26
C LYS A 117 -18.97 12.17 10.36
N TYR A 118 -19.51 12.64 9.26
CA TYR A 118 -18.78 13.55 8.36
C TYR A 118 -18.39 14.83 9.10
N LYS A 119 -17.10 15.20 9.01
CA LYS A 119 -16.52 16.40 9.62
C LYS A 119 -16.05 17.42 8.59
N GLY A 120 -15.70 16.99 7.39
CA GLY A 120 -15.19 17.86 6.35
C GLY A 120 -14.48 17.11 5.23
N GLU A 121 -13.85 17.87 4.35
CA GLU A 121 -13.08 17.34 3.23
C GLU A 121 -11.89 18.25 2.90
N PHE A 122 -10.90 17.70 2.22
CA PHE A 122 -9.80 18.47 1.63
C PHE A 122 -9.47 17.96 0.23
N ARG A 123 -8.74 18.76 -0.53
CA ARG A 123 -8.27 18.37 -1.85
C ARG A 123 -6.94 17.62 -1.75
N ILE A 124 -6.80 16.58 -2.54
CA ILE A 124 -5.54 15.89 -2.77
C ILE A 124 -5.00 16.22 -4.18
N PRO A 125 -3.67 16.21 -4.38
CA PRO A 125 -3.07 16.73 -5.62
C PRO A 125 -3.34 15.86 -6.85
N THR A 126 -3.50 14.54 -6.62
CA THR A 126 -3.73 13.53 -7.65
C THR A 126 -4.98 12.73 -7.33
N GLU A 127 -5.29 11.71 -8.08
CA GLU A 127 -6.15 10.62 -7.59
C GLU A 127 -5.46 9.95 -6.39
N GLY A 128 -6.25 9.48 -5.41
CA GLY A 128 -5.76 8.75 -4.25
C GLY A 128 -6.15 7.29 -4.36
N TRP A 129 -5.25 6.37 -3.95
CA TRP A 129 -5.50 4.94 -3.94
C TRP A 129 -5.42 4.38 -2.52
N GLY A 130 -4.23 4.05 -2.02
CA GLY A 130 -4.04 3.63 -0.64
C GLY A 130 -3.67 4.79 0.28
N LEU A 131 -3.94 4.63 1.57
CA LEU A 131 -3.63 5.63 2.59
C LEU A 131 -3.21 4.98 3.90
N THR A 132 -2.09 5.43 4.45
CA THR A 132 -1.64 5.05 5.78
C THR A 132 -1.01 6.25 6.50
N TYR A 133 -0.48 6.06 7.70
CA TYR A 133 0.08 7.14 8.52
C TYR A 133 1.49 6.81 8.99
N TRP A 134 2.45 7.71 8.75
CA TRP A 134 3.85 7.53 9.09
C TRP A 134 4.52 8.87 9.42
N GLN A 135 5.29 8.91 10.52
CA GLN A 135 6.09 10.09 10.92
C GLN A 135 5.32 11.43 10.87
N ASN A 136 4.14 11.46 11.49
CA ASN A 136 3.27 12.64 11.55
C ASN A 136 2.72 13.12 10.19
N ALA A 137 2.74 12.28 9.16
CA ALA A 137 2.16 12.56 7.85
C ALA A 137 1.24 11.44 7.38
N LEU A 138 0.25 11.76 6.57
CA LEU A 138 -0.45 10.78 5.76
C LEU A 138 0.48 10.35 4.62
N LEU A 139 0.58 9.05 4.39
CA LEU A 139 1.32 8.47 3.26
C LEU A 139 0.30 7.92 2.26
N MET A 140 0.26 8.50 1.06
CA MET A 140 -0.73 8.19 0.04
C MET A 140 -0.08 7.61 -1.21
N SER A 141 -0.62 6.50 -1.71
CA SER A 141 -0.34 5.97 -3.04
C SER A 141 -1.31 6.53 -4.08
N ASN A 142 -0.93 6.47 -5.35
CA ASN A 142 -1.73 6.92 -6.49
C ASN A 142 -1.47 6.11 -7.76
N GLY A 143 -0.94 4.89 -7.61
CA GLY A 143 -0.57 4.02 -8.73
C GLY A 143 0.78 4.32 -9.37
N SER A 144 1.47 5.39 -8.96
CA SER A 144 2.86 5.63 -9.37
C SER A 144 3.86 4.82 -8.53
N ASP A 145 5.15 5.08 -8.73
CA ASP A 145 6.24 4.59 -7.90
C ASP A 145 6.56 5.54 -6.72
N GLU A 146 5.76 6.59 -6.53
CA GLU A 146 5.94 7.57 -5.46
C GLU A 146 4.80 7.51 -4.45
N LEU A 147 5.15 7.48 -3.18
CA LEU A 147 4.24 7.61 -2.05
C LEU A 147 4.29 9.06 -1.57
N LEU A 148 3.18 9.78 -1.69
CA LEU A 148 3.10 11.18 -1.31
C LEU A 148 2.95 11.33 0.20
N GLN A 149 3.78 12.19 0.80
CA GLN A 149 3.69 12.58 2.20
C GLN A 149 2.83 13.84 2.31
N ILE A 150 1.69 13.75 2.99
CA ILE A 150 0.73 14.84 3.14
C ILE A 150 0.67 15.27 4.60
N ALA A 151 0.90 16.56 4.86
CA ALA A 151 0.81 17.15 6.18
C ALA A 151 -0.62 17.10 6.72
N LEU A 152 -0.82 16.73 7.99
CA LEU A 152 -2.12 16.80 8.65
C LEU A 152 -2.58 18.26 8.88
N GLY A 153 -1.64 19.18 9.15
CA GLY A 153 -1.91 20.61 9.29
C GLY A 153 -1.91 21.30 7.93
N GLY A 154 -3.09 21.43 7.29
CA GLY A 154 -3.24 22.12 6.00
C GLY A 154 -3.25 21.23 4.76
N PHE A 155 -3.03 19.92 4.89
CA PHE A 155 -3.19 18.91 3.82
C PHE A 155 -2.43 19.20 2.52
N TYR A 156 -1.20 19.70 2.63
CA TYR A 156 -0.30 19.93 1.50
C TYR A 156 0.76 18.81 1.40
N VAL A 157 1.29 18.61 0.20
CA VAL A 157 2.39 17.66 -0.02
C VAL A 157 3.70 18.22 0.52
N MET A 158 4.33 17.49 1.44
CA MET A 158 5.64 17.83 2.00
C MET A 158 6.80 17.20 1.24
N GLY A 159 6.55 16.07 0.56
CA GLY A 159 7.56 15.29 -0.16
C GLY A 159 6.99 13.99 -0.67
N SER A 160 7.86 13.13 -1.18
CA SER A 160 7.51 11.78 -1.60
C SER A 160 8.63 10.79 -1.28
N ILE A 161 8.26 9.52 -1.18
CA ILE A 161 9.18 8.39 -1.09
C ILE A 161 9.07 7.61 -2.39
N ARG A 162 10.16 7.51 -3.15
CA ARG A 162 10.21 6.68 -4.35
C ARG A 162 10.47 5.24 -4.01
N VAL A 163 9.62 4.35 -4.54
CA VAL A 163 9.74 2.90 -4.31
C VAL A 163 10.45 2.24 -5.48
N THR A 164 11.50 1.47 -5.16
CA THR A 164 12.33 0.80 -6.17
C THR A 164 12.64 -0.65 -5.79
N ASP A 165 12.83 -1.50 -6.81
CA ASP A 165 13.38 -2.85 -6.70
C ASP A 165 14.55 -2.99 -7.67
N ALA A 166 15.72 -3.38 -7.17
CA ALA A 166 16.96 -3.44 -7.96
C ALA A 166 17.24 -2.15 -8.77
N GLY A 167 16.87 -0.98 -8.21
CA GLY A 167 17.02 0.32 -8.86
C GLY A 167 15.94 0.66 -9.90
N LYS A 168 15.00 -0.24 -10.18
CA LYS A 168 13.86 0.01 -11.09
C LYS A 168 12.65 0.53 -10.29
N PRO A 169 11.86 1.48 -10.83
CA PRO A 169 10.64 1.96 -10.17
C PRO A 169 9.58 0.86 -10.02
N VAL A 170 8.95 0.76 -8.85
CA VAL A 170 7.82 -0.14 -8.60
C VAL A 170 6.53 0.66 -8.65
N LYS A 171 5.75 0.47 -9.71
CA LYS A 171 4.48 1.16 -9.95
C LYS A 171 3.28 0.35 -9.48
N ASN A 172 2.09 0.96 -9.64
CA ASN A 172 0.80 0.38 -9.25
C ASN A 172 0.69 0.12 -7.74
N LEU A 173 1.41 0.87 -6.93
CA LEU A 173 1.24 0.84 -5.48
C LEU A 173 -0.19 1.26 -5.14
N ASN A 174 -0.89 0.41 -4.37
CA ASN A 174 -2.29 0.59 -4.04
C ASN A 174 -2.49 0.63 -2.52
N GLU A 175 -3.25 -0.28 -1.95
CA GLU A 175 -3.55 -0.30 -0.53
C GLU A 175 -2.27 -0.50 0.31
N LEU A 176 -2.21 0.15 1.49
CA LEU A 176 -1.00 0.39 2.27
C LEU A 176 -1.21 0.08 3.75
N GLU A 177 -0.30 -0.72 4.35
CA GLU A 177 -0.25 -0.95 5.80
C GLU A 177 1.18 -0.85 6.32
N ILE A 178 1.37 -0.29 7.53
CA ILE A 178 2.70 -0.09 8.13
C ILE A 178 2.88 -0.92 9.40
N VAL A 179 4.05 -1.59 9.47
CA VAL A 179 4.53 -2.26 10.68
C VAL A 179 5.93 -1.74 11.01
N GLY A 180 6.02 -0.88 11.99
CA GLY A 180 7.28 -0.19 12.32
C GLY A 180 7.75 0.72 11.19
N ASN A 181 8.90 0.42 10.59
CA ASN A 181 9.43 1.13 9.42
C ASN A 181 9.22 0.36 8.10
N THR A 182 8.47 -0.71 8.14
CA THR A 182 8.18 -1.54 6.95
C THR A 182 6.78 -1.22 6.44
N LEU A 183 6.68 -0.88 5.16
CA LEU A 183 5.43 -0.72 4.45
C LEU A 183 5.09 -1.99 3.68
N TYR A 184 3.86 -2.43 3.81
CA TYR A 184 3.23 -3.45 2.98
C TYR A 184 2.31 -2.75 1.99
N ALA A 185 2.53 -2.96 0.70
CA ALA A 185 1.74 -2.31 -0.35
C ALA A 185 1.22 -3.34 -1.36
N ASN A 186 -0.08 -3.36 -1.59
CA ASN A 186 -0.62 -4.11 -2.72
C ASN A 186 -0.10 -3.51 -4.04
N ILE A 187 0.27 -4.37 -5.00
CA ILE A 187 0.58 -3.95 -6.36
C ILE A 187 -0.64 -4.28 -7.23
N TRP A 188 -1.38 -3.25 -7.62
CA TRP A 188 -2.62 -3.40 -8.38
C TRP A 188 -2.43 -4.23 -9.65
N GLN A 189 -3.41 -5.07 -9.97
CA GLN A 189 -3.43 -6.07 -11.04
C GLN A 189 -2.37 -7.19 -10.90
N THR A 190 -1.79 -7.35 -9.72
CA THR A 190 -0.90 -8.47 -9.42
C THR A 190 -1.34 -9.18 -8.14
N PRO A 191 -0.94 -10.43 -7.93
CA PRO A 191 -1.16 -11.13 -6.66
C PRO A 191 -0.06 -10.85 -5.62
N LEU A 192 0.64 -9.71 -5.73
CA LEU A 192 1.83 -9.40 -4.93
C LEU A 192 1.56 -8.29 -3.94
N ILE A 193 2.12 -8.46 -2.73
CA ILE A 193 2.32 -7.40 -1.76
C ILE A 193 3.81 -7.09 -1.69
N ALA A 194 4.20 -5.86 -1.98
CA ALA A 194 5.57 -5.40 -1.79
C ALA A 194 5.84 -5.14 -0.31
N VAL A 195 6.95 -5.64 0.20
CA VAL A 195 7.48 -5.36 1.54
C VAL A 195 8.61 -4.35 1.39
N ILE A 196 8.38 -3.12 1.81
CA ILE A 196 9.20 -1.95 1.50
C ILE A 196 9.82 -1.40 2.78
N ASP A 197 11.13 -1.20 2.79
CA ASP A 197 11.81 -0.42 3.81
C ASP A 197 11.53 1.06 3.56
N LEU A 198 10.71 1.69 4.39
CA LEU A 198 10.26 3.08 4.18
C LEU A 198 11.40 4.10 4.17
N PRO A 199 12.41 4.03 5.07
CA PRO A 199 13.51 4.99 5.05
C PRO A 199 14.30 5.03 3.73
N SER A 200 14.41 3.90 3.04
CA SER A 200 15.15 3.81 1.77
C SER A 200 14.27 3.74 0.52
N GLY A 201 12.97 3.46 0.67
CA GLY A 201 12.05 3.19 -0.43
C GLY A 201 12.35 1.91 -1.20
N LYS A 202 13.18 1.01 -0.67
CA LYS A 202 13.59 -0.21 -1.36
C LYS A 202 12.67 -1.38 -1.02
N VAL A 203 12.23 -2.11 -2.03
CA VAL A 203 11.55 -3.39 -1.84
C VAL A 203 12.54 -4.42 -1.32
N GLN A 204 12.21 -5.06 -0.21
CA GLN A 204 13.00 -6.11 0.42
C GLN A 204 12.60 -7.51 -0.04
N LYS A 205 11.30 -7.71 -0.26
CA LYS A 205 10.69 -8.95 -0.78
C LYS A 205 9.28 -8.68 -1.27
N TYR A 206 8.69 -9.68 -1.92
CA TYR A 206 7.26 -9.72 -2.26
C TYR A 206 6.60 -10.90 -1.57
N ILE A 207 5.41 -10.71 -1.02
CA ILE A 207 4.54 -11.80 -0.58
C ILE A 207 3.65 -12.17 -1.78
N ASP A 208 3.75 -13.43 -2.23
CA ASP A 208 3.08 -13.90 -3.43
C ASP A 208 1.82 -14.73 -3.12
N PHE A 209 0.67 -14.12 -3.36
CA PHE A 209 -0.66 -14.72 -3.21
C PHE A 209 -1.17 -15.46 -4.46
N SER A 210 -0.34 -15.69 -5.48
CA SER A 210 -0.76 -16.31 -6.76
C SER A 210 -1.47 -17.65 -6.56
N ALA A 211 -0.96 -18.50 -5.68
CA ALA A 211 -1.55 -19.81 -5.42
C ALA A 211 -2.92 -19.69 -4.75
N LYS A 212 -3.01 -18.84 -3.71
CA LYS A 212 -4.24 -18.60 -2.96
C LYS A 212 -5.29 -17.89 -3.82
N GLY A 213 -4.92 -16.88 -4.60
CA GLY A 213 -5.82 -16.19 -5.52
C GLY A 213 -6.43 -17.15 -6.56
N ARG A 214 -5.63 -18.05 -7.13
CA ARG A 214 -6.15 -19.09 -8.05
C ARG A 214 -7.08 -20.08 -7.36
N GLU A 215 -6.83 -20.44 -6.11
CA GLU A 215 -7.72 -21.29 -5.31
C GLU A 215 -9.07 -20.60 -5.08
N ILE A 216 -9.07 -19.34 -4.67
CA ILE A 216 -10.29 -18.56 -4.42
C ILE A 216 -11.07 -18.41 -5.73
N TYR A 217 -10.40 -18.02 -6.83
CA TYR A 217 -11.03 -17.84 -8.15
C TYR A 217 -11.71 -19.10 -8.66
N ARG A 218 -11.13 -20.28 -8.45
CA ARG A 218 -11.76 -21.56 -8.84
C ARG A 218 -13.08 -21.81 -8.11
N ASN A 219 -13.19 -21.35 -6.86
CA ASN A 219 -14.39 -21.52 -6.04
C ASN A 219 -15.41 -20.38 -6.23
N ASN A 220 -14.92 -19.20 -6.60
CA ASN A 220 -15.74 -18.00 -6.87
C ASN A 220 -15.11 -17.17 -7.99
N PRO A 221 -15.53 -17.32 -9.24
CA PRO A 221 -14.97 -16.59 -10.39
C PRO A 221 -15.34 -15.09 -10.42
N ASN A 222 -16.18 -14.61 -9.50
CA ASN A 222 -16.59 -13.20 -9.42
C ASN A 222 -15.64 -12.35 -8.58
N ILE A 223 -14.56 -12.92 -8.02
CA ILE A 223 -13.56 -12.14 -7.30
C ILE A 223 -12.76 -11.25 -8.25
N ASP A 224 -12.22 -10.15 -7.68
CA ASP A 224 -11.27 -9.26 -8.36
C ASP A 224 -9.91 -9.32 -7.61
N VAL A 225 -9.04 -8.37 -7.85
CA VAL A 225 -7.65 -8.39 -7.41
C VAL A 225 -7.47 -8.39 -5.90
N LEU A 226 -6.33 -8.90 -5.47
CA LEU A 226 -5.80 -8.76 -4.12
C LEU A 226 -5.73 -7.28 -3.75
N ASN A 227 -6.41 -6.88 -2.66
CA ASN A 227 -6.37 -5.51 -2.13
C ASN A 227 -6.95 -5.47 -0.71
N GLY A 228 -6.22 -4.84 0.21
CA GLY A 228 -6.56 -4.74 1.62
C GLY A 228 -5.58 -5.49 2.51
N ILE A 229 -4.87 -4.73 3.36
CA ILE A 229 -3.88 -5.22 4.33
C ILE A 229 -4.14 -4.50 5.64
N ALA A 230 -4.25 -5.24 6.74
CA ALA A 230 -4.39 -4.66 8.08
C ALA A 230 -3.43 -5.35 9.05
N TYR A 231 -2.95 -4.63 10.06
CA TYR A 231 -2.08 -5.17 11.10
C TYR A 231 -2.75 -5.09 12.48
N ASP A 232 -2.89 -6.23 13.16
CA ASP A 232 -3.56 -6.33 14.48
C ASP A 232 -2.62 -6.11 15.67
N GLY A 233 -1.38 -5.71 15.42
CA GLY A 233 -0.30 -5.60 16.41
C GLY A 233 0.59 -6.86 16.49
N LYS A 234 0.23 -7.94 15.80
CA LYS A 234 0.98 -9.20 15.76
C LYS A 234 1.00 -9.86 14.37
N TYR A 235 -0.11 -9.85 13.67
CA TYR A 235 -0.32 -10.53 12.40
C TYR A 235 -0.83 -9.57 11.35
N LEU A 236 -0.56 -9.89 10.08
CA LEU A 236 -1.22 -9.23 8.97
C LEU A 236 -2.51 -9.97 8.60
N TRP A 237 -3.51 -9.19 8.17
CA TRP A 237 -4.78 -9.65 7.68
C TRP A 237 -4.96 -9.14 6.26
N VAL A 238 -5.19 -10.04 5.31
CA VAL A 238 -5.12 -9.74 3.87
C VAL A 238 -6.37 -10.24 3.18
N THR A 239 -6.95 -9.42 2.32
CA THR A 239 -8.10 -9.78 1.49
C THR A 239 -7.96 -9.29 0.06
N GLY A 240 -9.02 -9.36 -0.72
CA GLY A 240 -9.13 -8.82 -2.06
C GLY A 240 -10.55 -8.33 -2.34
N LYS A 241 -10.70 -7.62 -3.44
CA LYS A 241 -11.97 -7.12 -3.93
C LYS A 241 -12.92 -8.28 -4.22
N TYR A 242 -14.08 -8.28 -3.58
CA TYR A 242 -15.09 -9.37 -3.68
C TYR A 242 -14.60 -10.72 -3.16
N TRP A 243 -13.49 -10.77 -2.41
CA TRP A 243 -13.06 -12.01 -1.81
C TRP A 243 -13.98 -12.41 -0.66
N PRO A 244 -14.27 -13.73 -0.47
CA PRO A 244 -15.19 -14.19 0.56
C PRO A 244 -14.55 -14.29 1.95
N GLN A 245 -13.23 -14.08 2.06
CA GLN A 245 -12.49 -14.21 3.32
C GLN A 245 -11.38 -13.19 3.44
N ILE A 246 -11.05 -12.83 4.69
CA ILE A 246 -9.84 -12.13 5.08
C ILE A 246 -8.90 -13.16 5.71
N TYR A 247 -7.67 -13.26 5.21
CA TYR A 247 -6.69 -14.25 5.62
C TYR A 247 -5.72 -13.65 6.63
N LYS A 248 -5.55 -14.32 7.76
CA LYS A 248 -4.54 -14.01 8.76
C LYS A 248 -3.21 -14.66 8.34
N ILE A 249 -2.16 -13.88 8.26
CA ILE A 249 -0.82 -14.36 7.91
C ILE A 249 0.22 -13.93 8.94
N ALA A 250 1.30 -14.70 9.05
CA ALA A 250 2.47 -14.27 9.80
C ALA A 250 3.09 -13.03 9.14
N VAL A 251 3.62 -12.12 9.95
CA VAL A 251 4.49 -11.02 9.44
C VAL A 251 5.78 -11.67 8.94
N PRO A 252 6.14 -11.57 7.64
CA PRO A 252 7.29 -12.25 7.05
C PRO A 252 8.62 -11.56 7.34
#